data_d9a6e7b9b165c1dc630fa4f6130ddc1b
#
_entry.id   d9a6e7b9b165c1dc630fa4f6130ddc1b
#
_cell.length_a   1.000
_cell.length_b   1.000
_cell.length_c   1.000
_cell.angle_alpha   90.00
_cell.angle_beta   90.00
_cell.angle_gamma   90.00
#
_symmetry.space_group_name_H-M   'P 1'
#
loop_
_entity.id
_entity.type
_entity.pdbx_description
1 polymer ?
#
loop_
_entity_poly.entity_id
_entity_poly.type
_entity_poly.pdbx_seq_one_letter_code
_entity_poly.pdbx_strand_id
1 'polypeptide(L)'
;MSSYIHFTEEQKQRAAAVNLEEFLRCRGEKLLSSGREKRLASDHSVTVRGNEWYDHAEERGGHAVSFVQRFYGLSYPDAVTMLLGGELGTAYPSAGERTEEPVKPFALPPANKDMRRVFAYLIKHRSIARDVVAHFAKAGLLYEDAEYHNAVFVGTDTDGVPRHAHKRSANSYGKAFRLNVEGSDPRYSFHHVGTDRNLYVFEAPIDMLSFITLYPENWQRHSYVALCGVGEQAMLWMLEQAPGIRRPI
;
A
#
# COMPACT_ATOMS: atom_id res chain seq x y z
N MET A 1 -23.84 -17.74 3.43
CA MET A 1 -23.32 -16.62 4.27
C MET A 1 -21.93 -17.03 4.74
N SER A 2 -20.91 -16.33 4.34
CA SER A 2 -19.57 -16.63 4.86
C SER A 2 -19.46 -16.01 6.27
N SER A 3 -19.08 -16.81 7.27
CA SER A 3 -18.84 -16.32 8.63
C SER A 3 -17.33 -16.08 8.80
N TYR A 4 -16.98 -14.95 9.37
CA TYR A 4 -15.62 -14.67 9.79
C TYR A 4 -15.37 -15.35 11.13
N ILE A 5 -14.34 -16.19 11.22
CA ILE A 5 -13.94 -16.86 12.47
C ILE A 5 -12.78 -16.07 13.09
N HIS A 6 -13.01 -15.53 14.27
CA HIS A 6 -12.01 -14.82 15.05
C HIS A 6 -11.35 -15.75 16.06
N PHE A 7 -10.02 -15.78 16.08
CA PHE A 7 -9.20 -16.42 17.11
C PHE A 7 -8.54 -15.34 17.97
N THR A 8 -8.46 -15.60 19.28
CA THR A 8 -7.69 -14.75 20.20
C THR A 8 -6.20 -14.84 19.89
N GLU A 9 -5.42 -13.85 20.33
CA GLU A 9 -3.96 -13.87 20.15
C GLU A 9 -3.32 -15.09 20.84
N GLU A 10 -3.86 -15.52 21.98
CA GLU A 10 -3.43 -16.72 22.66
C GLU A 10 -3.67 -17.99 21.81
N GLN A 11 -4.86 -18.12 21.21
CA GLN A 11 -5.17 -19.21 20.30
C GLN A 11 -4.23 -19.24 19.09
N LYS A 12 -3.97 -18.09 18.48
CA LYS A 12 -3.04 -17.98 17.35
C LYS A 12 -1.62 -18.38 17.74
N GLN A 13 -1.14 -17.93 18.89
CA GLN A 13 0.19 -18.28 19.39
C GLN A 13 0.28 -19.78 19.71
N ARG A 14 -0.71 -20.37 20.35
CA ARG A 14 -0.78 -21.80 20.63
C ARG A 14 -0.74 -22.62 19.33
N ALA A 15 -1.53 -22.25 18.34
CA ALA A 15 -1.55 -22.93 17.04
C ALA A 15 -0.19 -22.81 16.31
N ALA A 16 0.44 -21.63 16.33
CA ALA A 16 1.75 -21.42 15.71
C ALA A 16 2.87 -22.16 16.42
N ALA A 17 2.74 -22.42 17.73
CA ALA A 17 3.72 -23.13 18.55
C ALA A 17 3.58 -24.64 18.55
N VAL A 18 2.58 -25.21 17.86
CA VAL A 18 2.37 -26.66 17.81
C VAL A 18 3.61 -27.36 17.25
N ASN A 19 4.06 -28.41 17.95
CA ASN A 19 5.19 -29.22 17.50
C ASN A 19 4.78 -30.05 16.27
N LEU A 20 5.33 -29.73 15.12
CA LEU A 20 5.02 -30.37 13.83
C LEU A 20 5.46 -31.83 13.80
N GLU A 21 6.54 -32.19 14.48
CA GLU A 21 6.99 -33.60 14.53
C GLU A 21 5.96 -34.49 15.24
N GLU A 22 5.41 -34.02 16.35
CA GLU A 22 4.37 -34.74 17.10
C GLU A 22 3.03 -34.74 16.33
N PHE A 23 2.65 -33.60 15.81
CA PHE A 23 1.44 -33.44 15.00
C PHE A 23 1.42 -34.41 13.81
N LEU A 24 2.53 -34.50 13.07
CA LEU A 24 2.67 -35.36 11.91
C LEU A 24 2.66 -36.84 12.28
N ARG A 25 3.35 -37.22 13.38
CA ARG A 25 3.32 -38.61 13.89
C ARG A 25 1.91 -39.05 14.29
N CYS A 26 1.17 -38.18 14.98
CA CYS A 26 -0.23 -38.44 15.34
C CYS A 26 -1.13 -38.65 14.13
N ARG A 27 -0.72 -38.11 12.97
CA ARG A 27 -1.42 -38.24 11.69
C ARG A 27 -0.90 -39.39 10.81
N GLY A 28 0.04 -40.16 11.33
CA GLY A 28 0.57 -41.32 10.63
C GLY A 28 1.69 -41.00 9.64
N GLU A 29 2.17 -39.72 9.60
CA GLU A 29 3.32 -39.39 8.76
C GLU A 29 4.60 -39.97 9.33
N LYS A 30 5.36 -40.65 8.49
CA LYS A 30 6.66 -41.23 8.85
C LYS A 30 7.75 -40.18 8.67
N LEU A 31 8.46 -39.91 9.76
CA LEU A 31 9.56 -38.93 9.76
C LEU A 31 10.91 -39.65 9.75
N LEU A 32 11.77 -39.25 8.82
CA LEU A 32 13.13 -39.75 8.66
C LEU A 32 14.11 -38.80 9.36
N SER A 33 15.14 -39.34 10.00
CA SER A 33 16.18 -38.53 10.64
C SER A 33 17.07 -37.85 9.59
N SER A 34 17.26 -36.53 9.72
CA SER A 34 18.10 -35.73 8.83
C SER A 34 18.91 -34.74 9.67
N GLY A 35 19.95 -35.21 10.33
CA GLY A 35 20.75 -34.36 11.22
C GLY A 35 19.93 -33.88 12.42
N ARG A 36 19.79 -32.57 12.56
CA ARG A 36 19.00 -31.92 13.63
C ARG A 36 17.51 -31.75 13.30
N GLU A 37 17.12 -32.09 12.08
CA GLU A 37 15.77 -31.96 11.55
C GLU A 37 15.15 -33.32 11.28
N LYS A 38 13.86 -33.37 11.04
CA LYS A 38 13.15 -34.54 10.54
C LYS A 38 12.64 -34.28 9.14
N ARG A 39 12.81 -35.25 8.26
CA ARG A 39 12.37 -35.18 6.87
C ARG A 39 11.10 -35.98 6.70
N LEU A 40 10.12 -35.50 5.97
CA LEU A 40 8.93 -36.25 5.64
C LEU A 40 9.29 -37.45 4.75
N ALA A 41 8.72 -38.62 5.03
CA ALA A 41 8.91 -39.78 4.16
C ALA A 41 8.04 -39.68 2.89
N SER A 42 6.92 -38.98 2.97
CA SER A 42 6.03 -38.68 1.83
C SER A 42 6.60 -37.64 0.87
N ASP A 43 7.42 -36.72 1.37
CA ASP A 43 8.07 -35.67 0.57
C ASP A 43 9.47 -35.37 1.14
N HIS A 44 10.50 -35.86 0.46
CA HIS A 44 11.88 -35.73 0.91
C HIS A 44 12.45 -34.30 0.75
N SER A 45 11.77 -33.40 0.07
CA SER A 45 12.18 -31.99 -0.01
C SER A 45 11.85 -31.23 1.26
N VAL A 46 10.89 -31.73 2.07
CA VAL A 46 10.36 -31.03 3.23
C VAL A 46 11.00 -31.53 4.53
N THR A 47 11.53 -30.60 5.29
CA THR A 47 12.05 -30.83 6.65
C THR A 47 11.20 -30.11 7.70
N VAL A 48 11.13 -30.68 8.90
CA VAL A 48 10.47 -30.09 10.07
C VAL A 48 11.40 -30.13 11.28
N ARG A 49 11.29 -29.09 12.13
CA ARG A 49 12.01 -29.00 13.39
C ARG A 49 11.17 -28.22 14.41
N GLY A 50 10.68 -28.90 15.43
CA GLY A 50 9.76 -28.29 16.39
C GLY A 50 8.50 -27.78 15.70
N ASN A 51 8.25 -26.49 15.74
CA ASN A 51 7.11 -25.84 15.09
C ASN A 51 7.42 -25.24 13.71
N GLU A 52 8.64 -25.40 13.22
CA GLU A 52 9.11 -24.87 11.94
C GLU A 52 9.18 -25.95 10.87
N TRP A 53 8.99 -25.55 9.61
CA TRP A 53 9.19 -26.38 8.43
C TRP A 53 9.93 -25.64 7.34
N TYR A 54 10.61 -26.40 6.47
CA TYR A 54 11.27 -25.85 5.29
C TYR A 54 11.18 -26.83 4.12
N ASP A 55 10.82 -26.30 2.95
CA ASP A 55 10.80 -27.02 1.67
C ASP A 55 12.03 -26.59 0.85
N HIS A 56 12.98 -27.51 0.69
CA HIS A 56 14.24 -27.27 -0.01
C HIS A 56 14.07 -27.18 -1.54
N ALA A 57 12.98 -27.72 -2.10
CA ALA A 57 12.71 -27.65 -3.53
C ALA A 57 12.17 -26.28 -3.96
N GLU A 58 11.35 -25.67 -3.11
CA GLU A 58 10.75 -24.35 -3.37
C GLU A 58 11.41 -23.21 -2.58
N GLU A 59 12.45 -23.51 -1.80
CA GLU A 59 13.21 -22.57 -0.97
C GLU A 59 12.32 -21.70 -0.07
N ARG A 60 11.29 -22.32 0.54
CA ARG A 60 10.34 -21.63 1.42
C ARG A 60 10.02 -22.45 2.66
N GLY A 61 9.69 -21.73 3.73
CA GLY A 61 9.37 -22.34 5.01
C GLY A 61 8.40 -21.50 5.83
N GLY A 62 8.14 -21.93 7.06
CA GLY A 62 7.25 -21.23 7.97
C GLY A 62 6.98 -22.02 9.26
N HIS A 63 5.87 -21.69 9.91
CA HIS A 63 5.44 -22.32 11.15
C HIS A 63 4.24 -23.26 10.94
N ALA A 64 3.81 -23.92 12.00
CA ALA A 64 2.78 -24.94 11.97
C ALA A 64 1.51 -24.59 11.20
N VAL A 65 1.00 -23.34 11.36
CA VAL A 65 -0.22 -22.92 10.66
C VAL A 65 -0.01 -22.92 9.14
N SER A 66 1.09 -22.32 8.68
CA SER A 66 1.40 -22.27 7.23
C SER A 66 1.70 -23.66 6.66
N PHE A 67 2.26 -24.57 7.47
CA PHE A 67 2.41 -25.97 7.10
C PHE A 67 1.06 -26.61 6.78
N VAL A 68 0.11 -26.51 7.71
CA VAL A 68 -1.21 -27.11 7.55
C VAL A 68 -1.97 -26.48 6.38
N GLN A 69 -1.92 -25.16 6.21
CA GLN A 69 -2.52 -24.53 5.05
C GLN A 69 -1.98 -25.07 3.73
N ARG A 70 -0.66 -25.25 3.63
CA ARG A 70 0.00 -25.69 2.40
C ARG A 70 -0.21 -27.16 2.10
N PHE A 71 0.11 -28.03 3.05
CA PHE A 71 0.17 -29.47 2.81
C PHE A 71 -1.18 -30.19 3.00
N TYR A 72 -2.13 -29.55 3.69
CA TYR A 72 -3.50 -30.07 3.83
C TYR A 72 -4.52 -29.26 3.01
N GLY A 73 -4.12 -28.18 2.33
CA GLY A 73 -5.02 -27.37 1.50
C GLY A 73 -6.10 -26.65 2.28
N LEU A 74 -5.88 -26.36 3.57
CA LEU A 74 -6.89 -25.80 4.46
C LEU A 74 -6.87 -24.27 4.47
N SER A 75 -8.05 -23.67 4.73
CA SER A 75 -8.13 -22.25 5.03
C SER A 75 -7.41 -21.93 6.35
N TYR A 76 -7.07 -20.66 6.58
CA TYR A 76 -6.44 -20.26 7.84
C TYR A 76 -7.27 -20.63 9.09
N PRO A 77 -8.60 -20.39 9.14
CA PRO A 77 -9.41 -20.80 10.26
C PRO A 77 -9.43 -22.31 10.48
N ASP A 78 -9.51 -23.10 9.43
CA ASP A 78 -9.52 -24.56 9.53
C ASP A 78 -8.17 -25.11 9.98
N ALA A 79 -7.08 -24.51 9.50
CA ALA A 79 -5.72 -24.87 9.92
C ALA A 79 -5.50 -24.59 11.42
N VAL A 80 -5.91 -23.42 11.91
CA VAL A 80 -5.82 -23.06 13.33
C VAL A 80 -6.69 -24.02 14.17
N THR A 81 -7.93 -24.25 13.78
CA THR A 81 -8.84 -25.19 14.46
C THR A 81 -8.25 -26.61 14.52
N MET A 82 -7.67 -27.08 13.40
CA MET A 82 -7.03 -28.38 13.35
C MET A 82 -5.84 -28.51 14.32
N LEU A 83 -4.99 -27.50 14.38
CA LEU A 83 -3.82 -27.47 15.26
C LEU A 83 -4.19 -27.35 16.74
N LEU A 84 -5.32 -26.73 17.05
CA LEU A 84 -5.87 -26.61 18.41
C LEU A 84 -6.72 -27.83 18.83
N GLY A 85 -6.68 -28.95 18.07
CA GLY A 85 -7.43 -30.14 18.41
C GLY A 85 -8.95 -30.03 18.26
N GLY A 86 -9.43 -29.11 17.42
CA GLY A 86 -10.85 -28.87 17.17
C GLY A 86 -11.43 -27.72 17.99
N GLU A 87 -10.62 -26.98 18.74
CA GLU A 87 -11.06 -25.75 19.42
C GLU A 87 -11.44 -24.70 18.39
N LEU A 88 -12.71 -24.33 18.37
CA LEU A 88 -13.23 -23.35 17.44
C LEU A 88 -12.99 -21.90 17.93
N GLY A 89 -12.65 -21.02 17.03
CA GLY A 89 -12.69 -19.58 17.28
C GLY A 89 -14.14 -19.08 17.38
N THR A 90 -14.32 -17.83 17.83
CA THR A 90 -15.63 -17.19 17.85
C THR A 90 -16.04 -16.86 16.42
N ALA A 91 -17.17 -17.45 15.98
CA ALA A 91 -17.76 -17.09 14.69
C ALA A 91 -18.53 -15.77 14.81
N TYR A 92 -18.14 -14.80 14.04
CA TYR A 92 -18.91 -13.59 13.83
C TYR A 92 -19.54 -13.64 12.44
N PRO A 93 -20.78 -13.14 12.26
CA PRO A 93 -21.29 -12.95 10.90
C PRO A 93 -20.26 -12.08 10.16
N SER A 94 -19.81 -12.53 8.98
CA SER A 94 -18.96 -11.67 8.15
C SER A 94 -19.74 -10.37 7.94
N ALA A 95 -19.07 -9.25 8.08
CA ALA A 95 -19.58 -8.00 7.54
C ALA A 95 -19.98 -8.35 6.10
N GLY A 96 -21.31 -8.33 5.82
CA GLY A 96 -21.83 -8.71 4.51
C GLY A 96 -20.97 -8.11 3.43
N GLU A 97 -20.89 -8.75 2.25
CA GLU A 97 -20.23 -8.18 1.09
C GLU A 97 -20.46 -6.69 1.16
N ARG A 98 -19.34 -5.91 1.23
CA ARG A 98 -19.48 -4.47 1.10
C ARG A 98 -20.29 -4.30 -0.16
N THR A 99 -21.59 -4.00 0.00
CA THR A 99 -22.35 -3.42 -1.10
C THR A 99 -21.46 -2.28 -1.53
N GLU A 100 -20.91 -2.37 -2.73
CA GLU A 100 -20.15 -1.28 -3.30
C GLU A 100 -21.07 -0.09 -3.21
N GLU A 101 -20.80 0.77 -2.21
CA GLU A 101 -21.51 2.05 -2.17
C GLU A 101 -21.27 2.66 -3.55
N PRO A 102 -22.31 3.17 -4.21
CA PRO A 102 -22.16 3.73 -5.54
C PRO A 102 -21.01 4.71 -5.48
N VAL A 103 -19.96 4.46 -6.28
CA VAL A 103 -18.74 5.27 -6.31
C VAL A 103 -19.18 6.71 -6.45
N LYS A 104 -19.02 7.51 -5.39
CA LYS A 104 -19.39 8.91 -5.43
C LYS A 104 -18.61 9.58 -6.55
N PRO A 105 -19.27 10.35 -7.40
CA PRO A 105 -18.57 11.04 -8.48
C PRO A 105 -17.47 11.91 -7.89
N PHE A 106 -16.29 11.89 -8.51
CA PHE A 106 -15.18 12.72 -8.10
C PHE A 106 -15.58 14.21 -8.14
N ALA A 107 -15.30 14.93 -7.07
CA ALA A 107 -15.49 16.37 -6.98
C ALA A 107 -14.31 17.00 -6.23
N LEU A 108 -13.78 18.08 -6.77
CA LEU A 108 -12.73 18.83 -6.09
C LEU A 108 -13.27 19.47 -4.81
N PRO A 109 -12.50 19.41 -3.69
CA PRO A 109 -12.81 20.19 -2.50
C PRO A 109 -12.90 21.69 -2.83
N PRO A 110 -13.86 22.44 -2.25
CA PRO A 110 -13.99 23.87 -2.46
C PRO A 110 -12.69 24.59 -2.10
N ALA A 111 -12.24 25.50 -3.00
CA ALA A 111 -11.05 26.29 -2.77
C ALA A 111 -11.29 27.43 -1.77
N ASN A 112 -10.33 27.67 -0.89
CA ASN A 112 -10.32 28.85 -0.02
C ASN A 112 -10.02 30.12 -0.84
N LYS A 113 -10.38 31.28 -0.29
CA LYS A 113 -10.15 32.60 -0.91
C LYS A 113 -8.67 32.94 -1.10
N ASP A 114 -7.82 32.39 -0.24
CA ASP A 114 -6.36 32.54 -0.33
C ASP A 114 -5.64 31.24 0.06
N MET A 115 -4.32 31.22 -0.08
CA MET A 115 -3.49 30.06 0.20
C MET A 115 -2.46 30.33 1.32
N ARG A 116 -2.72 31.24 2.23
CA ARG A 116 -1.71 31.73 3.19
C ARG A 116 -1.18 30.61 4.08
N ARG A 117 -2.04 29.71 4.56
CA ARG A 117 -1.63 28.60 5.44
C ARG A 117 -0.82 27.56 4.67
N VAL A 118 -1.28 27.19 3.48
CA VAL A 118 -0.59 26.26 2.61
C VAL A 118 0.77 26.81 2.16
N PHE A 119 0.85 28.11 1.78
CA PHE A 119 2.13 28.75 1.48
C PHE A 119 3.07 28.78 2.69
N ALA A 120 2.57 29.12 3.87
CA ALA A 120 3.37 29.11 5.08
C ALA A 120 3.87 27.68 5.40
N TYR A 121 3.01 26.68 5.28
CA TYR A 121 3.37 25.29 5.50
C TYR A 121 4.42 24.80 4.52
N LEU A 122 4.20 24.95 3.21
CA LEU A 122 5.11 24.44 2.19
C LEU A 122 6.45 25.17 2.21
N ILE A 123 6.46 26.49 2.37
CA ILE A 123 7.70 27.29 2.32
C ILE A 123 8.46 27.24 3.65
N LYS A 124 7.76 27.47 4.79
CA LYS A 124 8.43 27.60 6.09
C LYS A 124 8.69 26.26 6.79
N HIS A 125 7.76 25.31 6.69
CA HIS A 125 7.90 24.03 7.38
C HIS A 125 8.48 22.93 6.50
N ARG A 126 8.27 23.01 5.17
CA ARG A 126 8.76 22.01 4.22
C ARG A 126 9.94 22.50 3.39
N SER A 127 10.32 23.78 3.54
CA SER A 127 11.44 24.41 2.84
C SER A 127 11.35 24.32 1.31
N ILE A 128 10.13 24.26 0.76
CA ILE A 128 9.90 24.22 -0.67
C ILE A 128 10.05 25.64 -1.25
N ALA A 129 10.76 25.75 -2.37
CA ALA A 129 10.98 27.03 -3.03
C ALA A 129 9.67 27.71 -3.43
N ARG A 130 9.60 29.03 -3.20
CA ARG A 130 8.38 29.82 -3.42
C ARG A 130 7.90 29.80 -4.87
N ASP A 131 8.82 29.86 -5.81
CA ASP A 131 8.53 29.84 -7.25
C ASP A 131 7.95 28.48 -7.69
N VAL A 132 8.41 27.38 -7.13
CA VAL A 132 7.85 26.05 -7.34
C VAL A 132 6.41 25.97 -6.84
N VAL A 133 6.15 26.40 -5.59
CA VAL A 133 4.77 26.45 -5.05
C VAL A 133 3.88 27.37 -5.91
N ALA A 134 4.39 28.54 -6.29
CA ALA A 134 3.65 29.50 -7.10
C ALA A 134 3.34 28.99 -8.51
N HIS A 135 4.22 28.19 -9.11
CA HIS A 135 3.99 27.57 -10.42
C HIS A 135 2.75 26.68 -10.39
N PHE A 136 2.69 25.71 -9.47
CA PHE A 136 1.56 24.78 -9.36
C PHE A 136 0.28 25.49 -8.90
N ALA A 137 0.40 26.50 -8.03
CA ALA A 137 -0.74 27.29 -7.60
C ALA A 137 -1.36 28.10 -8.75
N LYS A 138 -0.54 28.75 -9.58
CA LYS A 138 -1.01 29.50 -10.78
C LYS A 138 -1.65 28.58 -11.82
N ALA A 139 -1.18 27.37 -11.93
CA ALA A 139 -1.76 26.35 -12.82
C ALA A 139 -3.08 25.75 -12.26
N GLY A 140 -3.51 26.11 -11.06
CA GLY A 140 -4.68 25.53 -10.39
C GLY A 140 -4.48 24.08 -9.91
N LEU A 141 -3.24 23.59 -9.94
CA LEU A 141 -2.89 22.22 -9.53
C LEU A 141 -2.54 22.11 -8.04
N LEU A 142 -2.46 23.23 -7.35
CA LEU A 142 -2.22 23.30 -5.90
C LEU A 142 -3.04 24.45 -5.32
N TYR A 143 -3.85 24.15 -4.31
CA TYR A 143 -4.63 25.18 -3.62
C TYR A 143 -4.89 24.80 -2.15
N GLU A 144 -5.47 25.72 -1.38
CA GLU A 144 -5.92 25.53 0.00
C GLU A 144 -7.42 25.23 0.01
N ASP A 145 -7.86 24.14 0.68
CA ASP A 145 -9.29 23.86 0.82
C ASP A 145 -9.97 24.85 1.79
N ALA A 146 -11.24 25.16 1.52
CA ALA A 146 -12.00 26.13 2.29
C ALA A 146 -12.43 25.64 3.67
N GLU A 147 -12.53 24.32 3.87
CA GLU A 147 -13.11 23.73 5.08
C GLU A 147 -12.08 23.60 6.20
N TYR A 148 -10.93 22.98 5.88
CA TYR A 148 -9.90 22.66 6.88
C TYR A 148 -8.54 23.28 6.58
N HIS A 149 -8.43 24.10 5.54
CA HIS A 149 -7.19 24.75 5.11
C HIS A 149 -6.04 23.80 4.79
N ASN A 150 -6.36 22.63 4.25
CA ASN A 150 -5.38 21.65 3.81
C ASN A 150 -4.81 21.99 2.45
N ALA A 151 -3.59 21.54 2.16
CA ALA A 151 -3.06 21.56 0.81
C ALA A 151 -3.78 20.50 -0.05
N VAL A 152 -4.31 20.91 -1.19
CA VAL A 152 -4.93 20.05 -2.19
C VAL A 152 -4.05 20.03 -3.43
N PHE A 153 -3.56 18.86 -3.79
CA PHE A 153 -2.76 18.59 -4.98
C PHE A 153 -3.65 17.94 -6.02
N VAL A 154 -3.83 18.57 -7.15
CA VAL A 154 -4.76 18.17 -8.21
C VAL A 154 -4.02 17.45 -9.32
N GLY A 155 -4.54 16.32 -9.74
CA GLY A 155 -4.12 15.63 -10.95
C GLY A 155 -5.22 15.69 -12.02
N THR A 156 -4.79 15.86 -13.26
CA THR A 156 -5.67 16.10 -14.42
C THR A 156 -5.47 15.01 -15.47
N ASP A 157 -6.46 14.83 -16.34
CA ASP A 157 -6.29 14.08 -17.56
C ASP A 157 -5.59 14.92 -18.66
N THR A 158 -5.45 14.37 -19.86
CA THR A 158 -4.83 15.03 -21.03
C THR A 158 -5.54 16.31 -21.47
N ASP A 159 -6.83 16.43 -21.18
CA ASP A 159 -7.64 17.59 -21.52
C ASP A 159 -7.61 18.67 -20.41
N GLY A 160 -6.82 18.43 -19.35
CA GLY A 160 -6.71 19.32 -18.20
C GLY A 160 -7.89 19.22 -17.23
N VAL A 161 -8.76 18.22 -17.39
CA VAL A 161 -9.90 18.03 -16.49
C VAL A 161 -9.43 17.33 -15.21
N PRO A 162 -9.74 17.90 -14.02
CA PRO A 162 -9.39 17.27 -12.75
C PRO A 162 -10.03 15.88 -12.58
N ARG A 163 -9.21 14.88 -12.27
CA ARG A 163 -9.63 13.48 -12.06
C ARG A 163 -9.16 12.92 -10.73
N HIS A 164 -8.22 13.57 -10.10
CA HIS A 164 -7.63 13.14 -8.84
C HIS A 164 -7.33 14.36 -7.96
N ALA A 165 -7.48 14.19 -6.65
CA ALA A 165 -6.99 15.17 -5.70
C ALA A 165 -6.45 14.49 -4.45
N HIS A 166 -5.26 14.91 -4.03
CA HIS A 166 -4.60 14.46 -2.81
C HIS A 166 -4.61 15.58 -1.77
N LYS A 167 -5.13 15.30 -0.58
CA LYS A 167 -5.16 16.26 0.54
C LYS A 167 -4.04 15.96 1.53
N ARG A 168 -3.36 17.01 1.96
CA ARG A 168 -2.35 16.97 3.01
C ARG A 168 -2.66 18.03 4.06
N SER A 169 -2.69 17.62 5.35
CA SER A 169 -2.86 18.59 6.43
C SER A 169 -1.72 19.60 6.44
N ALA A 170 -2.07 20.89 6.45
CA ALA A 170 -1.13 22.00 6.58
C ALA A 170 -0.98 22.48 8.04
N ASN A 171 -1.62 21.80 9.01
CA ASN A 171 -1.60 22.17 10.41
C ASN A 171 -0.28 21.76 11.08
N SER A 172 0.26 22.66 11.89
CA SER A 172 1.42 22.41 12.75
C SER A 172 1.04 21.71 14.05
N TYR A 173 -0.25 21.64 14.39
CA TYR A 173 -0.79 21.05 15.60
C TYR A 173 -1.71 19.88 15.27
N GLY A 174 -1.62 18.82 16.07
CA GLY A 174 -2.43 17.63 15.91
C GLY A 174 -1.81 16.57 15.00
N LYS A 175 -2.58 15.52 14.72
CA LYS A 175 -2.14 14.39 13.89
C LYS A 175 -2.14 14.79 12.41
N ALA A 176 -0.97 14.81 11.80
CA ALA A 176 -0.86 15.01 10.35
C ALA A 176 -1.53 13.85 9.59
N PHE A 177 -2.29 14.17 8.55
CA PHE A 177 -2.91 13.17 7.69
C PHE A 177 -2.62 13.44 6.21
N ARG A 178 -2.76 12.41 5.43
CA ARG A 178 -2.78 12.43 3.98
C ARG A 178 -3.89 11.49 3.48
N LEU A 179 -4.63 11.91 2.47
CA LEU A 179 -5.69 11.08 1.87
C LEU A 179 -5.98 11.52 0.42
N ASN A 180 -6.41 10.59 -0.38
CA ASN A 180 -6.99 10.90 -1.69
C ASN A 180 -8.48 11.24 -1.52
N VAL A 181 -8.95 12.23 -2.26
CA VAL A 181 -10.37 12.61 -2.28
C VAL A 181 -11.17 11.45 -2.86
N GLU A 182 -12.33 11.17 -2.28
CA GLU A 182 -13.22 10.09 -2.71
C GLU A 182 -13.59 10.24 -4.19
N GLY A 183 -13.61 9.14 -4.93
CA GLY A 183 -13.84 9.14 -6.37
C GLY A 183 -12.63 9.53 -7.23
N SER A 184 -11.48 9.83 -6.62
CA SER A 184 -10.23 10.10 -7.36
C SER A 184 -9.79 8.89 -8.20
N ASP A 185 -9.43 9.12 -9.45
CA ASP A 185 -8.81 8.11 -10.32
C ASP A 185 -7.28 8.12 -10.11
N PRO A 186 -6.67 7.06 -9.60
CA PRO A 186 -5.25 7.03 -9.28
C PRO A 186 -4.33 7.14 -10.52
N ARG A 187 -4.84 6.94 -11.73
CA ARG A 187 -4.08 7.14 -12.97
C ARG A 187 -3.65 8.59 -13.16
N TYR A 188 -4.49 9.52 -12.73
CA TYR A 188 -4.29 10.95 -12.92
C TYR A 188 -3.76 11.64 -11.67
N SER A 189 -2.86 11.02 -10.95
CA SER A 189 -2.30 11.60 -9.75
C SER A 189 -1.54 12.92 -10.03
N PHE A 190 -1.16 13.64 -8.98
CA PHE A 190 -0.46 14.93 -9.12
C PHE A 190 0.83 14.79 -9.93
N HIS A 191 0.94 15.53 -11.03
CA HIS A 191 2.04 15.40 -11.98
C HIS A 191 2.40 16.71 -12.69
N HIS A 192 3.51 16.71 -13.37
CA HIS A 192 3.96 17.72 -14.34
C HIS A 192 4.52 17.02 -15.57
N VAL A 193 4.08 17.42 -16.74
CA VAL A 193 4.56 16.91 -18.03
C VAL A 193 5.59 17.87 -18.59
N GLY A 194 6.82 17.43 -18.72
CA GLY A 194 7.92 18.16 -19.33
C GLY A 194 8.09 17.83 -20.81
N THR A 195 9.18 18.33 -21.39
CA THR A 195 9.49 18.18 -22.83
C THR A 195 10.66 17.23 -23.10
N ASP A 196 11.35 16.77 -22.07
CA ASP A 196 12.47 15.82 -22.21
C ASP A 196 12.03 14.37 -21.95
N ARG A 197 13.02 13.46 -21.86
CA ARG A 197 12.80 12.02 -21.76
C ARG A 197 12.90 11.47 -20.34
N ASN A 198 12.92 12.33 -19.32
CA ASN A 198 13.06 11.94 -17.93
C ASN A 198 11.72 11.98 -17.24
N LEU A 199 11.37 10.92 -16.54
CA LEU A 199 10.24 10.88 -15.62
C LEU A 199 10.75 10.57 -14.21
N TYR A 200 10.53 11.48 -13.29
CA TYR A 200 10.84 11.29 -11.87
C TYR A 200 9.57 10.90 -11.12
N VAL A 201 9.65 9.81 -10.34
CA VAL A 201 8.51 9.20 -9.66
C VAL A 201 8.70 9.32 -8.15
N PHE A 202 7.65 9.77 -7.45
CA PHE A 202 7.67 10.01 -6.00
C PHE A 202 6.46 9.37 -5.32
N GLU A 203 6.59 9.01 -4.05
CA GLU A 203 5.45 8.52 -3.27
C GLU A 203 4.42 9.62 -3.01
N ALA A 204 4.86 10.84 -2.72
CA ALA A 204 3.98 11.93 -2.34
C ALA A 204 4.30 13.27 -3.05
N PRO A 205 3.29 14.16 -3.23
CA PRO A 205 3.48 15.47 -3.86
C PRO A 205 4.55 16.33 -3.18
N ILE A 206 4.67 16.26 -1.86
CA ILE A 206 5.67 17.05 -1.12
C ILE A 206 7.09 16.61 -1.47
N ASP A 207 7.31 15.30 -1.66
CA ASP A 207 8.62 14.78 -2.02
C ASP A 207 9.01 15.23 -3.43
N MET A 208 8.06 15.19 -4.36
CA MET A 208 8.21 15.75 -5.71
C MET A 208 8.59 17.25 -5.67
N LEU A 209 7.85 18.08 -4.92
CA LEU A 209 8.14 19.51 -4.82
C LEU A 209 9.48 19.78 -4.12
N SER A 210 9.84 18.95 -3.13
CA SER A 210 11.15 19.04 -2.46
C SER A 210 12.29 18.71 -3.41
N PHE A 211 12.15 17.67 -4.23
CA PHE A 211 13.13 17.32 -5.25
C PHE A 211 13.33 18.46 -6.27
N ILE A 212 12.24 19.03 -6.81
CA ILE A 212 12.30 20.15 -7.73
C ILE A 212 13.00 21.35 -7.08
N THR A 213 12.78 21.58 -5.79
CA THR A 213 13.44 22.65 -5.03
C THR A 213 14.95 22.44 -4.91
N LEU A 214 15.38 21.19 -4.68
CA LEU A 214 16.81 20.83 -4.55
C LEU A 214 17.53 20.83 -5.90
N TYR A 215 16.81 20.54 -6.99
CA TYR A 215 17.34 20.45 -8.35
C TYR A 215 16.57 21.38 -9.29
N PRO A 216 16.72 22.71 -9.13
CA PRO A 216 15.88 23.69 -9.83
C PRO A 216 16.25 23.91 -11.29
N GLU A 217 17.41 23.41 -11.74
CA GLU A 217 17.90 23.66 -13.10
C GLU A 217 17.03 22.97 -14.16
N ASN A 218 16.39 23.78 -15.00
CA ASN A 218 15.55 23.31 -16.11
C ASN A 218 14.44 22.31 -15.69
N TRP A 219 13.99 22.34 -14.44
CA TRP A 219 13.04 21.37 -13.92
C TRP A 219 11.75 21.27 -14.75
N GLN A 220 11.28 22.39 -15.34
CA GLN A 220 10.07 22.40 -16.17
C GLN A 220 10.19 21.52 -17.43
N ARG A 221 11.41 21.15 -17.82
CA ARG A 221 11.64 20.28 -18.98
C ARG A 221 11.48 18.80 -18.63
N HIS A 222 11.63 18.42 -17.37
CA HIS A 222 11.48 17.05 -16.89
C HIS A 222 10.02 16.74 -16.56
N SER A 223 9.64 15.48 -16.65
CA SER A 223 8.34 15.03 -16.20
C SER A 223 8.42 14.51 -14.77
N TYR A 224 7.37 14.74 -14.00
CA TYR A 224 7.29 14.32 -12.60
C TYR A 224 5.92 13.78 -12.30
N VAL A 225 5.85 12.75 -11.44
CA VAL A 225 4.60 12.21 -10.94
C VAL A 225 4.72 11.82 -9.47
N ALA A 226 3.71 12.17 -8.69
CA ALA A 226 3.55 11.69 -7.32
C ALA A 226 2.44 10.66 -7.28
N LEU A 227 2.74 9.43 -6.87
CA LEU A 227 1.80 8.31 -6.88
C LEU A 227 0.63 8.50 -5.90
N CYS A 228 0.82 9.32 -4.86
CA CYS A 228 -0.16 9.55 -3.78
C CYS A 228 -0.61 8.26 -3.08
N GLY A 229 0.25 7.24 -3.08
CA GLY A 229 0.05 5.91 -2.55
C GLY A 229 1.15 4.97 -3.03
N VAL A 230 0.88 3.67 -2.96
CA VAL A 230 1.84 2.61 -3.38
C VAL A 230 1.54 2.04 -4.77
N GLY A 231 0.45 2.48 -5.42
CA GLY A 231 0.06 1.99 -6.74
C GLY A 231 0.85 2.66 -7.86
N GLU A 232 1.13 1.92 -8.94
CA GLU A 232 1.94 2.37 -10.08
C GLU A 232 1.14 3.01 -11.23
N GLN A 233 -0.21 3.09 -11.09
CA GLN A 233 -1.11 3.48 -12.18
C GLN A 233 -0.77 4.85 -12.78
N ALA A 234 -0.40 5.84 -11.95
CA ALA A 234 -0.05 7.17 -12.43
C ALA A 234 1.27 7.18 -13.21
N MET A 235 2.25 6.40 -12.79
CA MET A 235 3.51 6.22 -13.51
C MET A 235 3.25 5.58 -14.88
N LEU A 236 2.49 4.49 -14.92
CA LEU A 236 2.17 3.79 -16.17
C LEU A 236 1.41 4.70 -17.14
N TRP A 237 0.43 5.45 -16.66
CA TRP A 237 -0.27 6.43 -17.47
C TRP A 237 0.67 7.50 -18.04
N MET A 238 1.59 8.05 -17.25
CA MET A 238 2.59 9.02 -17.73
C MET A 238 3.49 8.44 -18.81
N LEU A 239 3.87 7.17 -18.72
CA LEU A 239 4.68 6.48 -19.72
C LEU A 239 3.89 6.26 -21.03
N GLU A 240 2.59 6.00 -20.96
CA GLU A 240 1.71 5.88 -22.13
C GLU A 240 1.56 7.22 -22.85
N GLN A 241 1.42 8.34 -22.11
CA GLN A 241 1.26 9.68 -22.69
C GLN A 241 2.56 10.22 -23.31
N ALA A 242 3.70 9.79 -22.82
CA ALA A 242 5.00 10.29 -23.25
C ALA A 242 5.93 9.13 -23.70
N PRO A 243 5.66 8.52 -24.87
CA PRO A 243 6.41 7.35 -25.35
C PRO A 243 7.91 7.62 -25.61
N GLY A 244 8.32 8.88 -25.53
CA GLY A 244 9.73 9.27 -25.55
C GLY A 244 10.48 9.03 -24.24
N ILE A 245 9.78 8.82 -23.13
CA ILE A 245 10.38 8.54 -21.83
C ILE A 245 10.94 7.11 -21.85
N ARG A 246 12.24 6.99 -21.63
CA ARG A 246 12.94 5.70 -21.72
C ARG A 246 13.29 5.11 -20.34
N ARG A 247 13.29 5.91 -19.27
CA ARG A 247 13.63 5.48 -17.90
C ARG A 247 12.84 6.28 -16.87
N PRO A 248 11.98 5.65 -16.08
CA PRO A 248 11.52 6.23 -14.82
C PRO A 248 12.71 6.23 -13.83
N ILE A 249 12.86 7.30 -13.07
CA ILE A 249 13.89 7.52 -12.07
C ILE A 249 13.22 7.68 -10.70
#